data_0e6ffa29b6ce8955515e7ee10543cd69
#
_entry.id   0e6ffa29b6ce8955515e7ee10543cd69
#
_cell.length_a   1.000
_cell.length_b   1.000
_cell.length_c   1.000
_cell.angle_alpha   90.00
_cell.angle_beta   90.00
_cell.angle_gamma   90.00
#
_symmetry.space_group_name_H-M   'P 1'
#
loop_
_entity.id
_entity.type
_entity.pdbx_description
1 polymer ?
#
loop_
_entity_poly.entity_id
_entity_poly.type
_entity_poly.pdbx_seq_one_letter_code
_entity_poly.pdbx_strand_id
1 'polypeptide(L)'
;YLDVGQVQSVGLNPLPSPAELADVTAEVREQKLQFIAGFLELLLSESKEGMPNSERAIVAKALSAFYSRDSARARSKTRPTLADIQMFLAEYEELEREAAMRLVRRFDLWVRGPRARLFARPIDLDMRPSIVAIDLKSVEGDADLQAVALYVLSYVIWAKLAENRGPRRNTMVVFDECWALLSNAPAARLIETLVRTARKYGAGLWCLSQSVDDFAQSSIGPALLANSFNRVLLRHAFGHERVAELCGLTDNGLAAFRTLTRVRGQYSEAFLQSGHHAEVVQI
;
A
#
# COMPACT_ATOMS: atom_id res chain seq x y z
N TYR A 1 -14.43 11.26 6.63
CA TYR A 1 -13.62 11.75 5.52
C TYR A 1 -12.30 12.28 6.06
N LEU A 2 -11.20 11.77 5.54
CA LEU A 2 -9.85 12.14 5.94
C LEU A 2 -9.09 12.59 4.69
N ASP A 3 -8.66 13.85 4.65
CA ASP A 3 -7.82 14.40 3.59
C ASP A 3 -6.35 14.37 4.04
N VAL A 4 -5.54 13.53 3.42
CA VAL A 4 -4.11 13.33 3.77
C VAL A 4 -3.26 14.59 3.51
N GLY A 5 -3.69 15.48 2.63
CA GLY A 5 -2.91 16.67 2.30
C GLY A 5 -3.22 17.90 3.13
N GLN A 6 -4.27 17.89 3.90
CA GLN A 6 -4.46 18.93 4.90
C GLN A 6 -3.50 18.66 6.06
N VAL A 7 -2.37 19.34 6.04
CA VAL A 7 -1.22 19.26 6.97
C VAL A 7 -1.58 19.27 8.45
N GLN A 8 -2.82 19.57 8.80
CA GLN A 8 -3.31 19.60 10.18
C GLN A 8 -4.05 18.33 10.61
N SER A 9 -4.43 17.42 9.69
CA SER A 9 -5.35 16.33 10.01
C SER A 9 -4.73 14.95 10.16
N VAL A 10 -3.73 14.57 9.35
CA VAL A 10 -3.18 13.19 9.37
C VAL A 10 -1.67 13.19 9.27
N GLY A 11 -0.98 12.61 10.25
CA GLY A 11 0.42 12.24 10.15
C GLY A 11 0.58 10.93 9.39
N LEU A 12 1.67 10.78 8.66
CA LEU A 12 2.01 9.54 7.93
C LEU A 12 3.25 8.83 8.51
N ASN A 13 3.72 9.22 9.68
CA ASN A 13 4.85 8.55 10.31
C ASN A 13 4.43 7.20 10.90
N PRO A 14 4.84 6.07 10.30
CA PRO A 14 4.46 4.74 10.75
C PRO A 14 5.42 4.17 11.80
N LEU A 15 6.47 4.90 12.17
CA LEU A 15 7.52 4.41 13.05
C LEU A 15 6.98 4.23 14.47
N PRO A 16 7.01 3.01 15.05
CA PRO A 16 6.62 2.80 16.44
C PRO A 16 7.69 3.33 17.39
N SER A 17 7.32 3.62 18.63
CA SER A 17 8.32 3.83 19.66
C SER A 17 9.08 2.52 19.95
N PRO A 18 10.34 2.58 20.39
CA PRO A 18 11.10 1.38 20.78
C PRO A 18 10.38 0.55 21.84
N ALA A 19 9.72 1.20 22.81
CA ALA A 19 8.95 0.53 23.86
C ALA A 19 7.77 -0.27 23.26
N GLU A 20 7.02 0.29 22.28
CA GLU A 20 5.93 -0.42 21.59
C GLU A 20 6.42 -1.68 20.86
N LEU A 21 7.66 -1.69 20.35
CA LEU A 21 8.27 -2.86 19.73
C LEU A 21 8.85 -3.85 20.74
N ALA A 22 9.22 -3.39 21.92
CA ALA A 22 9.71 -4.27 22.98
C ALA A 22 8.58 -5.08 23.63
N ASP A 23 7.37 -4.50 23.72
CA ASP A 23 6.21 -5.07 24.41
C ASP A 23 5.41 -6.10 23.58
N VAL A 24 5.78 -6.32 22.30
CA VAL A 24 5.09 -7.28 21.43
C VAL A 24 5.84 -8.60 21.31
N THR A 25 5.13 -9.65 20.85
CA THR A 25 5.75 -10.96 20.56
C THR A 25 6.80 -10.86 19.47
N ALA A 26 7.71 -11.82 19.42
CA ALA A 26 8.78 -11.84 18.41
C ALA A 26 8.23 -11.84 16.98
N GLU A 27 7.15 -12.58 16.73
CA GLU A 27 6.49 -12.64 15.42
C GLU A 27 5.91 -11.28 15.00
N VAL A 28 5.17 -10.62 15.89
CA VAL A 28 4.59 -9.29 15.63
C VAL A 28 5.67 -8.24 15.45
N ARG A 29 6.75 -8.34 16.23
CA ARG A 29 7.91 -7.47 16.11
C ARG A 29 8.54 -7.61 14.72
N GLU A 30 8.79 -8.83 14.28
CA GLU A 30 9.37 -9.10 12.96
C GLU A 30 8.50 -8.54 11.84
N GLN A 31 7.20 -8.77 11.87
CA GLN A 31 6.25 -8.22 10.90
C GLN A 31 6.29 -6.69 10.85
N LYS A 32 6.35 -6.03 12.02
CA LYS A 32 6.47 -4.57 12.08
C LYS A 32 7.80 -4.09 11.50
N LEU A 33 8.91 -4.74 11.81
CA LEU A 33 10.23 -4.38 11.25
C LEU A 33 10.30 -4.60 9.74
N GLN A 34 9.73 -5.68 9.22
CA GLN A 34 9.61 -5.92 7.79
C GLN A 34 8.79 -4.84 7.09
N PHE A 35 7.68 -4.41 7.71
CA PHE A 35 6.90 -3.29 7.19
C PHE A 35 7.72 -1.99 7.16
N ILE A 36 8.43 -1.65 8.24
CA ILE A 36 9.28 -0.44 8.30
C ILE A 36 10.40 -0.53 7.26
N ALA A 37 11.02 -1.69 7.08
CA ALA A 37 12.04 -1.90 6.06
C ALA A 37 11.49 -1.64 4.65
N GLY A 38 10.31 -2.16 4.33
CA GLY A 38 9.63 -1.91 3.06
C GLY A 38 9.22 -0.44 2.88
N PHE A 39 8.80 0.23 3.95
CA PHE A 39 8.53 1.66 3.96
C PHE A 39 9.80 2.47 3.64
N LEU A 40 10.92 2.18 4.28
CA LEU A 40 12.19 2.85 4.00
C LEU A 40 12.74 2.50 2.62
N GLU A 41 12.56 1.26 2.16
CA GLU A 41 12.89 0.88 0.79
C GLU A 41 12.15 1.77 -0.20
N LEU A 42 10.83 1.98 -0.01
CA LEU A 42 10.03 2.83 -0.88
C LEU A 42 10.47 4.29 -0.86
N LEU A 43 10.78 4.83 0.33
CA LEU A 43 11.28 6.20 0.50
C LEU A 43 12.63 6.44 -0.16
N LEU A 44 13.52 5.45 -0.13
CA LEU A 44 14.93 5.61 -0.47
C LEU A 44 15.30 4.99 -1.84
N SER A 45 14.34 4.36 -2.52
CA SER A 45 14.55 3.83 -3.87
C SER A 45 14.71 4.96 -4.89
N GLU A 46 15.64 4.80 -5.82
CA GLU A 46 15.83 5.70 -6.96
C GLU A 46 15.07 5.22 -8.21
N SER A 47 14.57 4.00 -8.18
CA SER A 47 13.84 3.40 -9.29
C SER A 47 12.58 2.68 -8.82
N LYS A 48 11.63 2.49 -9.74
CA LYS A 48 10.43 1.70 -9.51
C LYS A 48 10.70 0.21 -9.29
N GLU A 49 11.88 -0.27 -9.70
CA GLU A 49 12.32 -1.65 -9.50
C GLU A 49 12.68 -1.95 -8.03
N GLY A 50 12.80 -0.91 -7.22
CA GLY A 50 13.13 -1.00 -5.80
C GLY A 50 14.62 -0.74 -5.51
N MET A 51 15.00 -1.00 -4.27
CA MET A 51 16.34 -0.77 -3.75
C MET A 51 17.27 -1.97 -4.04
N PRO A 52 18.55 -1.76 -4.37
CA PRO A 52 19.53 -2.84 -4.48
C PRO A 52 19.64 -3.67 -3.20
N ASN A 53 19.93 -4.96 -3.34
CA ASN A 53 20.03 -5.88 -2.18
C ASN A 53 21.09 -5.43 -1.15
N SER A 54 22.22 -4.87 -1.60
CA SER A 54 23.24 -4.31 -0.71
C SER A 54 22.72 -3.18 0.17
N GLU A 55 21.94 -2.26 -0.39
CA GLU A 55 21.33 -1.15 0.35
C GLU A 55 20.20 -1.63 1.26
N ARG A 56 19.39 -2.63 0.83
CA ARG A 56 18.41 -3.29 1.70
C ARG A 56 19.06 -3.90 2.93
N ALA A 57 20.21 -4.56 2.77
CA ALA A 57 20.94 -5.15 3.88
C ALA A 57 21.40 -4.08 4.88
N ILE A 58 21.84 -2.91 4.39
CA ILE A 58 22.22 -1.78 5.25
C ILE A 58 21.01 -1.27 6.02
N VAL A 59 19.88 -1.04 5.37
CA VAL A 59 18.63 -0.60 6.01
C VAL A 59 18.17 -1.61 7.06
N ALA A 60 18.17 -2.90 6.74
CA ALA A 60 17.76 -3.96 7.66
C ALA A 60 18.68 -4.02 8.89
N LYS A 61 20.00 -3.94 8.70
CA LYS A 61 20.99 -3.93 9.78
C LYS A 61 20.80 -2.70 10.68
N ALA A 62 20.65 -1.53 10.09
CA ALA A 62 20.44 -0.29 10.83
C ALA A 62 19.13 -0.32 11.63
N LEU A 63 18.02 -0.79 11.06
CA LEU A 63 16.75 -0.93 11.78
C LEU A 63 16.84 -1.92 12.93
N SER A 64 17.50 -3.05 12.72
CA SER A 64 17.72 -4.06 13.77
C SER A 64 18.49 -3.46 14.95
N ALA A 65 19.55 -2.70 14.67
CA ALA A 65 20.36 -2.03 15.69
C ALA A 65 19.59 -0.86 16.36
N PHE A 66 18.88 -0.03 15.57
CA PHE A 66 18.10 1.10 16.09
C PHE A 66 17.05 0.63 17.11
N TYR A 67 16.35 -0.45 16.78
CA TYR A 67 15.30 -1.04 17.63
C TYR A 67 15.81 -2.20 18.50
N SER A 68 17.11 -2.38 18.69
CA SER A 68 17.64 -3.43 19.57
C SER A 68 17.07 -3.31 20.98
N ARG A 69 16.73 -4.47 21.57
CA ARG A 69 16.26 -4.53 22.96
C ARG A 69 17.35 -4.15 23.97
N ASP A 70 18.60 -4.27 23.57
CA ASP A 70 19.77 -3.96 24.39
C ASP A 70 20.22 -2.50 24.22
N SER A 71 19.59 -1.75 23.34
CA SER A 71 19.91 -0.35 23.10
C SER A 71 19.43 0.56 24.25
N ALA A 72 20.13 1.65 24.49
CA ALA A 72 19.69 2.69 25.43
C ALA A 72 18.29 3.28 25.06
N ARG A 73 17.87 3.12 23.80
CA ARG A 73 16.56 3.57 23.29
C ARG A 73 15.43 2.57 23.56
N ALA A 74 15.71 1.30 23.93
CA ALA A 74 14.73 0.23 24.02
C ALA A 74 13.48 0.55 24.86
N ARG A 75 13.62 1.40 25.88
CA ARG A 75 12.53 1.83 26.78
C ARG A 75 11.92 3.17 26.40
N SER A 76 12.38 3.80 25.33
CA SER A 76 11.83 5.10 24.90
C SER A 76 10.40 4.95 24.42
N LYS A 77 9.50 5.75 25.00
CA LYS A 77 8.10 5.88 24.58
C LYS A 77 7.92 6.93 23.48
N THR A 78 8.97 7.70 23.20
CA THR A 78 8.95 8.70 22.12
C THR A 78 9.04 7.98 20.78
N ARG A 79 8.11 8.25 19.87
CA ARG A 79 8.15 7.74 18.51
C ARG A 79 9.24 8.47 17.73
N PRO A 80 10.14 7.75 17.08
CA PRO A 80 11.16 8.36 16.25
C PRO A 80 10.56 9.01 15.01
N THR A 81 11.26 9.98 14.48
CA THR A 81 11.00 10.60 13.18
C THR A 81 11.92 10.01 12.11
N LEU A 82 11.68 10.34 10.85
CA LEU A 82 12.61 9.98 9.77
C LEU A 82 13.99 10.60 9.95
N ALA A 83 14.06 11.79 10.56
CA ALA A 83 15.34 12.44 10.89
C ALA A 83 16.15 11.63 11.92
N ASP A 84 15.50 11.00 12.91
CA ASP A 84 16.18 10.15 13.89
C ASP A 84 16.79 8.91 13.24
N ILE A 85 16.11 8.32 12.25
CA ILE A 85 16.65 7.19 11.47
C ILE A 85 17.80 7.65 10.57
N GLN A 86 17.66 8.82 9.92
CA GLN A 86 18.72 9.41 9.11
C GLN A 86 19.99 9.64 9.92
N MET A 87 19.87 10.26 11.08
CA MET A 87 21.00 10.51 12.00
C MET A 87 21.66 9.20 12.43
N PHE A 88 20.85 8.21 12.81
CA PHE A 88 21.37 6.90 13.20
C PHE A 88 22.16 6.24 12.08
N LEU A 89 21.66 6.26 10.83
CA LEU A 89 22.38 5.75 9.66
C LEU A 89 23.72 6.46 9.42
N ALA A 90 23.77 7.76 9.67
CA ALA A 90 24.98 8.56 9.49
C ALA A 90 26.07 8.24 10.52
N GLU A 91 25.68 7.86 11.74
CA GLU A 91 26.57 7.66 12.90
C GLU A 91 26.92 6.18 13.16
N TYR A 92 26.12 5.22 12.63
CA TYR A 92 26.30 3.81 12.95
C TYR A 92 27.54 3.22 12.26
N GLU A 93 28.60 3.04 13.03
CA GLU A 93 29.94 2.70 12.55
C GLU A 93 30.05 1.30 11.89
N GLU A 94 29.15 0.38 12.22
CA GLU A 94 29.14 -0.98 11.64
C GLU A 94 28.64 -1.06 10.20
N LEU A 95 28.20 0.07 9.61
CA LEU A 95 27.74 0.12 8.24
C LEU A 95 28.86 0.51 7.28
N GLU A 96 28.74 0.04 6.03
CA GLU A 96 29.58 0.51 4.94
C GLU A 96 29.33 2.01 4.72
N ARG A 97 30.33 2.83 5.06
CA ARG A 97 30.21 4.29 5.18
C ARG A 97 29.70 4.95 3.92
N GLU A 98 30.23 4.56 2.76
CA GLU A 98 29.87 5.20 1.48
C GLU A 98 28.42 4.89 1.10
N ALA A 99 27.99 3.63 1.23
CA ALA A 99 26.63 3.22 0.92
C ALA A 99 25.61 3.82 1.92
N ALA A 100 25.96 3.86 3.22
CA ALA A 100 25.13 4.52 4.22
C ALA A 100 24.95 6.01 3.92
N MET A 101 26.01 6.71 3.51
CA MET A 101 25.91 8.14 3.18
C MET A 101 25.12 8.42 1.90
N ARG A 102 25.07 7.50 0.93
CA ARG A 102 24.13 7.62 -0.19
C ARG A 102 22.67 7.60 0.30
N LEU A 103 22.34 6.65 1.17
CA LEU A 103 21.00 6.55 1.77
C LEU A 103 20.66 7.81 2.60
N VAL A 104 21.59 8.30 3.42
CA VAL A 104 21.42 9.53 4.21
C VAL A 104 21.04 10.73 3.32
N ARG A 105 21.68 10.88 2.16
CA ARG A 105 21.33 11.96 1.20
C ARG A 105 19.92 11.82 0.63
N ARG A 106 19.47 10.58 0.36
CA ARG A 106 18.11 10.33 -0.14
C ARG A 106 17.05 10.68 0.92
N PHE A 107 17.36 10.51 2.20
CA PHE A 107 16.48 10.95 3.28
C PHE A 107 16.20 12.45 3.26
N ASP A 108 17.11 13.28 2.75
CA ASP A 108 16.93 14.73 2.75
C ASP A 108 15.62 15.18 2.06
N LEU A 109 15.16 14.45 1.06
CA LEU A 109 13.88 14.72 0.40
C LEU A 109 12.66 14.54 1.33
N TRP A 110 12.81 13.71 2.37
CA TRP A 110 11.73 13.30 3.26
C TRP A 110 11.80 13.92 4.65
N VAL A 111 12.98 14.39 5.05
CA VAL A 111 13.20 15.03 6.36
C VAL A 111 13.27 16.54 6.29
N ARG A 112 13.37 17.08 5.06
CA ARG A 112 13.42 18.53 4.81
C ARG A 112 12.35 18.94 3.80
N GLY A 113 11.87 20.17 3.90
CA GLY A 113 10.90 20.71 2.96
C GLY A 113 9.45 20.24 3.20
N PRO A 114 8.58 20.34 2.16
CA PRO A 114 7.14 20.10 2.31
C PRO A 114 6.76 18.68 2.74
N ARG A 115 7.46 17.68 2.22
CA ARG A 115 7.18 16.25 2.53
C ARG A 115 7.43 15.92 4.00
N ALA A 116 8.41 16.56 4.64
CA ALA A 116 8.77 16.32 6.05
C ALA A 116 7.60 16.50 7.01
N ARG A 117 6.70 17.44 6.72
CA ARG A 117 5.56 17.76 7.59
C ARG A 117 4.60 16.57 7.75
N LEU A 118 4.44 15.75 6.73
CA LEU A 118 3.57 14.57 6.75
C LEU A 118 4.13 13.47 7.66
N PHE A 119 5.46 13.37 7.77
CA PHE A 119 6.13 12.37 8.60
C PHE A 119 6.57 12.88 9.99
N ALA A 120 6.28 14.15 10.30
CA ALA A 120 6.57 14.72 11.61
C ALA A 120 5.62 14.20 12.71
N ARG A 121 4.45 13.71 12.34
CA ARG A 121 3.44 13.21 13.28
C ARG A 121 3.16 11.73 13.04
N PRO A 122 2.92 10.97 14.12
CA PRO A 122 2.49 9.57 13.98
C PRO A 122 1.17 9.51 13.20
N ILE A 123 0.96 8.37 12.55
CA ILE A 123 -0.33 8.10 11.91
C ILE A 123 -1.40 7.92 12.99
N ASP A 124 -2.44 8.73 12.90
CA ASP A 124 -3.60 8.68 13.78
C ASP A 124 -4.87 8.67 12.92
N LEU A 125 -5.34 7.46 12.62
CA LEU A 125 -6.55 7.23 11.83
C LEU A 125 -7.65 6.69 12.74
N ASP A 126 -8.75 7.42 12.87
CA ASP A 126 -9.93 6.91 13.53
C ASP A 126 -10.66 5.88 12.64
N MET A 127 -10.42 4.61 12.92
CA MET A 127 -11.03 3.47 12.22
C MET A 127 -12.30 2.94 12.90
N ARG A 128 -12.90 3.68 13.86
CA ARG A 128 -14.13 3.29 14.55
C ARG A 128 -15.40 3.48 13.72
N PRO A 129 -15.53 4.51 12.86
CA PRO A 129 -16.69 4.68 11.99
C PRO A 129 -16.91 3.48 11.07
N SER A 130 -18.18 3.24 10.71
CA SER A 130 -18.55 2.14 9.80
C SER A 130 -18.04 2.37 8.36
N ILE A 131 -17.85 3.62 7.98
CA ILE A 131 -17.29 4.02 6.68
C ILE A 131 -16.19 5.03 6.95
N VAL A 132 -15.00 4.73 6.45
CA VAL A 132 -13.84 5.64 6.47
C VAL A 132 -13.42 5.85 5.03
N ALA A 133 -13.44 7.09 4.57
CA ALA A 133 -12.92 7.48 3.25
C ALA A 133 -11.65 8.31 3.45
N ILE A 134 -10.59 7.93 2.77
CA ILE A 134 -9.28 8.58 2.83
C ILE A 134 -9.02 9.19 1.46
N ASP A 135 -8.92 10.51 1.41
CA ASP A 135 -8.65 11.26 0.18
C ASP A 135 -7.14 11.49 0.02
N LEU A 136 -6.61 11.07 -1.12
CA LEU A 136 -5.21 11.23 -1.50
C LEU A 136 -5.00 12.29 -2.59
N LYS A 137 -6.05 13.04 -2.95
CA LYS A 137 -6.01 14.04 -4.02
C LYS A 137 -4.89 15.06 -3.84
N SER A 138 -4.62 15.45 -2.62
CA SER A 138 -3.59 16.44 -2.29
C SER A 138 -2.15 15.93 -2.48
N VAL A 139 -1.95 14.63 -2.62
CA VAL A 139 -0.66 13.99 -2.92
C VAL A 139 -0.60 13.43 -4.34
N GLU A 140 -1.66 13.56 -5.13
CA GLU A 140 -1.79 13.03 -6.50
C GLU A 140 -0.73 13.59 -7.47
N GLY A 141 -0.28 14.83 -7.25
CA GLY A 141 0.78 15.47 -8.06
C GLY A 141 2.19 14.99 -7.75
N ASP A 142 2.39 14.13 -6.73
CA ASP A 142 3.68 13.59 -6.30
C ASP A 142 3.57 12.06 -6.21
N ALA A 143 3.95 11.38 -7.29
CA ALA A 143 3.80 9.93 -7.43
C ALA A 143 4.54 9.14 -6.33
N ASP A 144 5.70 9.62 -5.87
CA ASP A 144 6.45 8.97 -4.80
C ASP A 144 5.72 9.11 -3.47
N LEU A 145 5.23 10.31 -3.17
CA LEU A 145 4.49 10.58 -1.95
C LEU A 145 3.16 9.80 -1.93
N GLN A 146 2.46 9.73 -3.07
CA GLN A 146 1.24 8.95 -3.21
C GLN A 146 1.50 7.46 -2.94
N ALA A 147 2.55 6.89 -3.52
CA ALA A 147 2.91 5.49 -3.29
C ALA A 147 3.25 5.21 -1.82
N VAL A 148 3.99 6.11 -1.18
CA VAL A 148 4.33 6.02 0.25
C VAL A 148 3.08 6.12 1.13
N ALA A 149 2.19 7.09 0.85
CA ALA A 149 0.95 7.25 1.59
C ALA A 149 0.07 5.99 1.50
N LEU A 150 -0.13 5.48 0.29
CA LEU A 150 -0.90 4.26 0.05
C LEU A 150 -0.29 3.04 0.74
N TYR A 151 1.05 2.91 0.73
CA TYR A 151 1.74 1.82 1.44
C TYR A 151 1.47 1.87 2.94
N VAL A 152 1.64 3.04 3.56
CA VAL A 152 1.42 3.23 4.99
C VAL A 152 -0.04 2.98 5.36
N LEU A 153 -0.99 3.53 4.60
CA LEU A 153 -2.43 3.36 4.82
C LEU A 153 -2.86 1.89 4.67
N SER A 154 -2.36 1.20 3.66
CA SER A 154 -2.65 -0.21 3.44
C SER A 154 -2.20 -1.07 4.63
N TYR A 155 -1.04 -0.76 5.21
CA TYR A 155 -0.56 -1.45 6.42
C TYR A 155 -1.46 -1.16 7.63
N VAL A 156 -1.87 0.08 7.84
CA VAL A 156 -2.77 0.44 8.95
C VAL A 156 -4.11 -0.28 8.82
N ILE A 157 -4.65 -0.33 7.61
CA ILE A 157 -5.89 -1.08 7.31
C ILE A 157 -5.67 -2.55 7.64
N TRP A 158 -4.57 -3.16 7.15
CA TRP A 158 -4.26 -4.57 7.42
C TRP A 158 -4.10 -4.85 8.92
N ALA A 159 -3.35 -4.02 9.64
CA ALA A 159 -3.17 -4.16 11.08
C ALA A 159 -4.51 -4.13 11.80
N LYS A 160 -5.40 -3.21 11.39
CA LYS A 160 -6.75 -3.11 11.96
C LYS A 160 -7.61 -4.34 11.68
N LEU A 161 -7.54 -4.87 10.46
CA LEU A 161 -8.23 -6.12 10.12
C LEU A 161 -7.71 -7.30 10.95
N ALA A 162 -6.39 -7.37 11.18
CA ALA A 162 -5.77 -8.43 11.96
C ALA A 162 -6.11 -8.37 13.47
N GLU A 163 -6.32 -7.16 14.00
CA GLU A 163 -6.75 -6.94 15.38
C GLU A 163 -8.22 -7.36 15.62
N ASN A 164 -9.07 -7.30 14.62
CA ASN A 164 -10.50 -7.61 14.71
C ASN A 164 -10.75 -9.13 14.88
N ARG A 165 -10.34 -9.69 16.01
CA ARG A 165 -10.60 -11.10 16.39
C ARG A 165 -11.98 -11.34 17.01
N GLY A 166 -12.87 -10.32 17.02
CA GLY A 166 -14.23 -10.39 17.56
C GLY A 166 -15.26 -11.00 16.60
N PRO A 167 -16.57 -10.97 16.93
CA PRO A 167 -17.62 -11.46 16.05
C PRO A 167 -17.49 -10.76 14.69
N ARG A 168 -17.36 -11.56 13.63
CA ARG A 168 -16.93 -11.16 12.29
C ARG A 168 -17.78 -10.01 11.76
N ARG A 169 -17.24 -8.81 11.76
CA ARG A 169 -17.74 -7.74 10.90
C ARG A 169 -17.13 -7.95 9.54
N ASN A 170 -17.95 -8.15 8.52
CA ASN A 170 -17.49 -8.15 7.16
C ASN A 170 -16.97 -6.73 6.85
N THR A 171 -15.73 -6.65 6.43
CA THR A 171 -15.10 -5.37 6.07
C THR A 171 -14.83 -5.37 4.57
N MET A 172 -15.13 -4.26 3.92
CA MET A 172 -14.76 -4.04 2.52
C MET A 172 -13.67 -2.97 2.47
N VAL A 173 -12.58 -3.27 1.79
CA VAL A 173 -11.51 -2.32 1.50
C VAL A 173 -11.53 -2.04 0.01
N VAL A 174 -11.66 -0.79 -0.35
CA VAL A 174 -11.71 -0.33 -1.74
C VAL A 174 -10.47 0.50 -2.02
N PHE A 175 -9.67 0.08 -2.98
CA PHE A 175 -8.55 0.84 -3.53
C PHE A 175 -8.98 1.42 -4.87
N ASP A 176 -9.25 2.70 -4.89
CA ASP A 176 -9.44 3.45 -6.12
C ASP A 176 -8.07 3.83 -6.69
N GLU A 177 -7.93 3.86 -8.01
CA GLU A 177 -6.66 4.11 -8.70
C GLU A 177 -5.53 3.18 -8.21
N CYS A 178 -5.82 1.89 -8.05
CA CYS A 178 -4.88 0.93 -7.45
C CYS A 178 -3.56 0.76 -8.25
N TRP A 179 -3.51 1.22 -9.51
CA TRP A 179 -2.29 1.22 -10.33
C TRP A 179 -1.10 1.93 -9.64
N ALA A 180 -1.38 2.95 -8.83
CA ALA A 180 -0.35 3.68 -8.09
C ALA A 180 0.40 2.77 -7.08
N LEU A 181 -0.32 1.82 -6.47
CA LEU A 181 0.28 0.78 -5.62
C LEU A 181 1.01 -0.27 -6.44
N LEU A 182 0.40 -0.71 -7.53
CA LEU A 182 0.91 -1.80 -8.36
C LEU A 182 2.20 -1.42 -9.11
N SER A 183 2.43 -0.13 -9.33
CA SER A 183 3.62 0.39 -10.01
C SER A 183 4.90 0.38 -9.16
N ASN A 184 4.80 0.13 -7.85
CA ASN A 184 5.93 0.12 -6.92
C ASN A 184 6.09 -1.25 -6.25
N ALA A 185 7.25 -1.88 -6.35
CA ALA A 185 7.47 -3.24 -5.88
C ALA A 185 7.18 -3.45 -4.37
N PRO A 186 7.57 -2.59 -3.41
CA PRO A 186 7.21 -2.73 -2.01
C PRO A 186 5.69 -2.63 -1.77
N ALA A 187 5.01 -1.68 -2.42
CA ALA A 187 3.58 -1.49 -2.29
C ALA A 187 2.81 -2.67 -2.93
N ALA A 188 3.25 -3.16 -4.08
CA ALA A 188 2.70 -4.34 -4.73
C ALA A 188 2.76 -5.58 -3.81
N ARG A 189 3.90 -5.85 -3.16
CA ARG A 189 4.04 -6.95 -2.18
C ARG A 189 3.07 -6.84 -1.00
N LEU A 190 2.81 -5.63 -0.53
CA LEU A 190 1.84 -5.42 0.55
C LEU A 190 0.42 -5.72 0.08
N ILE A 191 0.03 -5.26 -1.12
CA ILE A 191 -1.29 -5.59 -1.72
C ILE A 191 -1.42 -7.10 -1.93
N GLU A 192 -0.39 -7.78 -2.41
CA GLU A 192 -0.39 -9.23 -2.54
C GLU A 192 -0.68 -9.93 -1.20
N THR A 193 -0.03 -9.47 -0.13
CA THR A 193 -0.27 -9.97 1.22
C THR A 193 -1.70 -9.74 1.68
N LEU A 194 -2.25 -8.53 1.44
CA LEU A 194 -3.66 -8.23 1.74
C LEU A 194 -4.62 -9.14 0.98
N VAL A 195 -4.43 -9.31 -0.33
CA VAL A 195 -5.27 -10.18 -1.17
C VAL A 195 -5.28 -11.62 -0.66
N ARG A 196 -4.11 -12.16 -0.31
CA ARG A 196 -3.98 -13.53 0.19
C ARG A 196 -4.58 -13.74 1.60
N THR A 197 -4.61 -12.68 2.41
CA THR A 197 -4.95 -12.80 3.84
C THR A 197 -6.30 -12.20 4.21
N ALA A 198 -6.83 -11.25 3.46
CA ALA A 198 -8.06 -10.50 3.76
C ALA A 198 -9.25 -11.43 4.10
N ARG A 199 -9.46 -12.48 3.31
CA ARG A 199 -10.53 -13.47 3.55
C ARG A 199 -10.43 -14.14 4.93
N LYS A 200 -9.22 -14.38 5.43
CA LYS A 200 -8.99 -14.96 6.77
C LYS A 200 -9.53 -14.05 7.87
N TYR A 201 -9.55 -12.75 7.63
CA TYR A 201 -10.03 -11.73 8.56
C TYR A 201 -11.45 -11.24 8.26
N GLY A 202 -12.18 -11.94 7.36
CA GLY A 202 -13.54 -11.55 6.98
C GLY A 202 -13.61 -10.27 6.15
N ALA A 203 -12.53 -9.95 5.43
CA ALA A 203 -12.47 -8.78 4.58
C ALA A 203 -12.51 -9.15 3.10
N GLY A 204 -13.18 -8.32 2.30
CA GLY A 204 -13.14 -8.30 0.85
C GLY A 204 -12.31 -7.12 0.36
N LEU A 205 -11.56 -7.32 -0.73
CA LEU A 205 -10.81 -6.28 -1.40
C LEU A 205 -11.42 -5.98 -2.76
N TRP A 206 -11.55 -4.69 -3.05
CA TRP A 206 -11.88 -4.18 -4.37
C TRP A 206 -10.73 -3.32 -4.87
N CYS A 207 -10.16 -3.71 -6.01
CA CYS A 207 -9.14 -2.95 -6.70
C CYS A 207 -9.75 -2.36 -7.97
N LEU A 208 -9.84 -1.04 -8.03
CA LEU A 208 -10.37 -0.31 -9.16
C LEU A 208 -9.24 0.30 -9.97
N SER A 209 -9.33 0.20 -11.28
CA SER A 209 -8.42 0.85 -12.21
C SER A 209 -9.13 1.21 -13.49
N GLN A 210 -8.62 2.18 -14.21
CA GLN A 210 -9.13 2.64 -15.49
C GLN A 210 -8.70 1.75 -16.64
N SER A 211 -7.63 0.97 -16.48
CA SER A 211 -7.11 0.07 -17.49
C SER A 211 -6.81 -1.31 -16.92
N VAL A 212 -7.14 -2.35 -17.70
CA VAL A 212 -6.75 -3.73 -17.37
C VAL A 212 -5.23 -3.93 -17.49
N ASP A 213 -4.55 -3.12 -18.29
CA ASP A 213 -3.10 -3.18 -18.46
C ASP A 213 -2.35 -2.75 -17.20
N ASP A 214 -2.95 -1.95 -16.32
CA ASP A 214 -2.37 -1.62 -15.01
C ASP A 214 -2.11 -2.88 -14.18
N PHE A 215 -3.01 -3.86 -14.28
CA PHE A 215 -2.81 -5.16 -13.65
C PHE A 215 -1.80 -6.01 -14.45
N ALA A 216 -1.89 -6.04 -15.77
CA ALA A 216 -1.04 -6.89 -16.61
C ALA A 216 0.46 -6.50 -16.51
N GLN A 217 0.78 -5.23 -16.36
CA GLN A 217 2.15 -4.71 -16.29
C GLN A 217 2.77 -4.83 -14.89
N SER A 218 1.97 -5.06 -13.88
CA SER A 218 2.44 -5.21 -12.50
C SER A 218 2.99 -6.62 -12.26
N SER A 219 4.03 -6.74 -11.44
CA SER A 219 4.62 -8.04 -11.05
C SER A 219 3.63 -8.97 -10.35
N ILE A 220 2.63 -8.42 -9.68
CA ILE A 220 1.59 -9.18 -8.96
C ILE A 220 0.23 -9.18 -9.66
N GLY A 221 0.06 -8.37 -10.69
CA GLY A 221 -1.21 -8.19 -11.39
C GLY A 221 -1.80 -9.48 -11.95
N PRO A 222 -1.03 -10.37 -12.61
CA PRO A 222 -1.53 -11.66 -13.03
C PRO A 222 -2.07 -12.50 -11.87
N ALA A 223 -1.42 -12.46 -10.70
CA ALA A 223 -1.90 -13.14 -9.50
C ALA A 223 -3.19 -12.50 -8.95
N LEU A 224 -3.32 -11.17 -9.01
CA LEU A 224 -4.54 -10.47 -8.62
C LEU A 224 -5.70 -10.88 -9.54
N LEU A 225 -5.52 -10.85 -10.84
CA LEU A 225 -6.52 -11.25 -11.81
C LEU A 225 -6.94 -12.72 -11.62
N ALA A 226 -5.98 -13.62 -11.43
CA ALA A 226 -6.24 -15.04 -11.22
C ALA A 226 -7.01 -15.34 -9.93
N ASN A 227 -6.78 -14.56 -8.87
CA ASN A 227 -7.46 -14.72 -7.58
C ASN A 227 -8.74 -13.88 -7.44
N SER A 228 -9.06 -13.02 -8.40
CA SER A 228 -10.30 -12.25 -8.43
C SER A 228 -11.46 -13.12 -8.91
N PHE A 229 -12.25 -13.62 -7.95
CA PHE A 229 -13.43 -14.42 -8.25
C PHE A 229 -14.54 -13.59 -8.93
N ASN A 230 -14.68 -12.34 -8.53
CA ASN A 230 -15.63 -11.39 -9.10
C ASN A 230 -14.89 -10.31 -9.89
N ARG A 231 -15.34 -10.02 -11.09
CA ARG A 231 -14.85 -8.93 -11.94
C ARG A 231 -16.03 -8.14 -12.46
N VAL A 232 -15.92 -6.82 -12.40
CA VAL A 232 -16.89 -5.87 -12.93
C VAL A 232 -16.20 -5.08 -14.02
N LEU A 233 -16.57 -5.33 -15.26
CA LEU A 233 -16.02 -4.65 -16.43
C LEU A 233 -17.02 -3.60 -16.90
N LEU A 234 -16.62 -2.34 -16.84
CA LEU A 234 -17.42 -1.24 -17.35
C LEU A 234 -17.17 -1.05 -18.85
N ARG A 235 -18.02 -0.28 -19.51
CA ARG A 235 -17.90 0.00 -20.94
C ARG A 235 -16.54 0.60 -21.28
N HIS A 236 -15.85 -0.02 -22.24
CA HIS A 236 -14.65 0.48 -22.86
C HIS A 236 -14.94 1.02 -24.27
N ALA A 237 -14.17 2.02 -24.70
CA ALA A 237 -14.29 2.55 -26.06
C ALA A 237 -13.51 1.69 -27.08
N PHE A 238 -12.43 1.01 -26.62
CA PHE A 238 -11.52 0.19 -27.43
C PHE A 238 -10.81 -0.85 -26.55
N GLY A 239 -10.03 -1.74 -27.14
CA GLY A 239 -9.21 -2.71 -26.39
C GLY A 239 -9.99 -3.91 -25.83
N HIS A 240 -11.18 -4.21 -26.36
CA HIS A 240 -12.05 -5.28 -25.84
C HIS A 240 -11.39 -6.66 -25.89
N GLU A 241 -10.59 -6.95 -26.93
CA GLU A 241 -9.85 -8.21 -27.07
C GLU A 241 -8.82 -8.37 -25.97
N ARG A 242 -8.13 -7.30 -25.62
CA ARG A 242 -7.13 -7.30 -24.55
C ARG A 242 -7.77 -7.55 -23.19
N VAL A 243 -8.92 -6.93 -22.93
CA VAL A 243 -9.71 -7.20 -21.72
C VAL A 243 -10.16 -8.65 -21.68
N ALA A 244 -10.67 -9.17 -22.81
CA ALA A 244 -11.12 -10.56 -22.92
C ALA A 244 -9.99 -11.56 -22.65
N GLU A 245 -8.81 -11.33 -23.23
CA GLU A 245 -7.62 -12.14 -22.99
C GLU A 245 -7.24 -12.17 -21.50
N LEU A 246 -7.07 -11.01 -20.90
CA LEU A 246 -6.60 -10.89 -19.52
C LEU A 246 -7.63 -11.35 -18.48
N CYS A 247 -8.92 -11.16 -18.77
CA CYS A 247 -10.00 -11.59 -17.89
C CYS A 247 -10.53 -12.99 -18.19
N GLY A 248 -10.04 -13.64 -19.26
CA GLY A 248 -10.46 -14.98 -19.66
C GLY A 248 -11.93 -15.02 -20.08
N LEU A 249 -12.40 -14.04 -20.87
CA LEU A 249 -13.75 -14.03 -21.39
C LEU A 249 -13.89 -15.05 -22.53
N THR A 250 -15.04 -15.73 -22.57
CA THR A 250 -15.42 -16.54 -23.72
C THR A 250 -15.82 -15.66 -24.91
N ASP A 251 -15.95 -16.21 -26.12
CA ASP A 251 -16.41 -15.47 -27.30
C ASP A 251 -17.78 -14.82 -27.09
N ASN A 252 -18.69 -15.50 -26.42
CA ASN A 252 -20.00 -14.96 -26.05
C ASN A 252 -19.86 -13.82 -25.01
N GLY A 253 -18.94 -13.98 -24.04
CA GLY A 253 -18.63 -12.95 -23.05
C GLY A 253 -18.04 -11.69 -23.70
N LEU A 254 -17.11 -11.86 -24.65
CA LEU A 254 -16.55 -10.75 -25.42
C LEU A 254 -17.63 -10.04 -26.26
N ALA A 255 -18.51 -10.82 -26.93
CA ALA A 255 -19.61 -10.24 -27.68
C ALA A 255 -20.54 -9.41 -26.78
N ALA A 256 -20.92 -9.93 -25.63
CA ALA A 256 -21.74 -9.21 -24.63
C ALA A 256 -21.01 -7.97 -24.08
N PHE A 257 -19.73 -8.08 -23.75
CA PHE A 257 -18.93 -6.96 -23.26
C PHE A 257 -18.85 -5.80 -24.27
N ARG A 258 -18.73 -6.09 -25.56
CA ARG A 258 -18.72 -5.08 -26.64
C ARG A 258 -20.02 -4.31 -26.78
N THR A 259 -21.14 -4.89 -26.35
CA THR A 259 -22.48 -4.26 -26.47
C THR A 259 -22.85 -3.36 -25.31
N LEU A 260 -22.01 -3.28 -24.27
CA LEU A 260 -22.30 -2.44 -23.10
C LEU A 260 -22.60 -1.00 -23.47
N THR A 261 -23.68 -0.48 -22.94
CA THR A 261 -24.16 0.87 -23.18
C THR A 261 -24.09 1.73 -21.93
N ARG A 262 -24.12 3.03 -22.13
CA ARG A 262 -24.25 4.02 -21.06
C ARG A 262 -25.14 5.15 -21.53
N VAL A 263 -26.17 5.44 -20.76
CA VAL A 263 -27.04 6.60 -20.98
C VAL A 263 -26.80 7.59 -19.83
N ARG A 264 -26.18 8.71 -20.17
CA ARG A 264 -25.79 9.71 -19.17
C ARG A 264 -27.00 10.19 -18.34
N GLY A 265 -26.87 10.07 -17.00
CA GLY A 265 -27.90 10.47 -16.06
C GLY A 265 -29.08 9.51 -15.93
N GLN A 266 -29.02 8.34 -16.58
CA GLN A 266 -30.02 7.30 -16.45
C GLN A 266 -29.42 6.00 -15.94
N TYR A 267 -28.50 5.37 -16.69
CA TYR A 267 -27.89 4.11 -16.31
C TYR A 267 -26.52 3.90 -16.99
N SER A 268 -25.77 2.98 -16.43
CA SER A 268 -24.62 2.33 -17.07
C SER A 268 -24.82 0.82 -17.06
N GLU A 269 -24.34 0.13 -18.10
CA GLU A 269 -24.23 -1.30 -18.08
C GLU A 269 -22.82 -1.73 -17.66
N ALA A 270 -22.77 -2.85 -16.97
CA ALA A 270 -21.52 -3.51 -16.56
C ALA A 270 -21.61 -5.00 -16.92
N PHE A 271 -20.49 -5.57 -17.35
CA PHE A 271 -20.32 -7.01 -17.48
C PHE A 271 -19.79 -7.56 -16.16
N LEU A 272 -20.62 -8.31 -15.47
CA LEU A 272 -20.29 -8.98 -14.21
C LEU A 272 -19.85 -10.40 -14.50
N GLN A 273 -18.64 -10.74 -14.11
CA GLN A 273 -18.12 -12.11 -14.12
C GLN A 273 -17.94 -12.58 -12.68
N SER A 274 -18.56 -13.70 -12.31
CA SER A 274 -18.44 -14.32 -10.98
C SER A 274 -18.18 -15.82 -11.15
N GLY A 275 -16.91 -16.22 -11.02
CA GLY A 275 -16.48 -17.57 -11.36
C GLY A 275 -16.79 -17.93 -12.81
N HIS A 276 -17.68 -18.93 -13.00
CA HIS A 276 -18.13 -19.36 -14.35
C HIS A 276 -19.38 -18.64 -14.84
N HIS A 277 -20.01 -17.85 -13.99
CA HIS A 277 -21.16 -17.04 -14.39
C HIS A 277 -20.72 -15.68 -14.93
N ALA A 278 -21.39 -15.26 -15.99
CA ALA A 278 -21.19 -13.94 -16.55
C ALA A 278 -22.52 -13.40 -17.07
N GLU A 279 -22.80 -12.15 -16.76
CA GLU A 279 -24.02 -11.47 -17.17
C GLU A 279 -23.79 -9.97 -17.38
N VAL A 280 -24.67 -9.34 -18.17
CA VAL A 280 -24.73 -7.88 -18.28
C VAL A 280 -25.75 -7.38 -17.26
N VAL A 281 -25.34 -6.44 -16.42
CA VAL A 281 -26.18 -5.83 -15.41
C VAL A 281 -26.28 -4.33 -15.65
N GLN A 282 -27.42 -3.75 -15.32
CA GLN A 282 -27.65 -2.30 -15.33
C GLN A 282 -27.39 -1.75 -13.93
N ILE A 283 -26.61 -0.65 -13.85
CA ILE A 283 -26.26 0.06 -12.62
C ILE A 283 -26.56 1.55 -12.71
#